data_a08aba0d3f3a4b55f325d2c13c2bd81f
#
_entry.id   a08aba0d3f3a4b55f325d2c13c2bd81f
#
_cell.length_a   1.000
_cell.length_b   1.000
_cell.length_c   1.000
_cell.angle_alpha   90.00
_cell.angle_beta   90.00
_cell.angle_gamma   90.00
#
_symmetry.space_group_name_H-M   'P 1'
#
loop_
_entity.id
_entity.type
_entity.pdbx_description
1 polymer ?
#
loop_
_entity_poly.entity_id
_entity_poly.type
_entity_poly.pdbx_seq_one_letter_code
_entity_poly.pdbx_strand_id
1 'polypeptide(L)' 'MENKNVLPLKLSKPAHRAFANAGITTLKQLAKFTEKEISELHGVGPKSIVEIKQAFKEKGLSFVTKK' A
#
# COMPACT_ATOMS: atom_id res chain seq x y z
N MET A 1 -19.44 4.74 -8.01
CA MET A 1 -19.19 4.52 -6.98
C MET A 1 -17.93 4.74 -6.45
N GLU A 2 -17.74 5.14 -5.36
CA GLU A 2 -16.58 5.37 -4.98
C GLU A 2 -15.89 4.35 -4.33
N ASN A 3 -14.69 4.23 -4.40
CA ASN A 3 -13.90 3.30 -3.80
C ASN A 3 -13.24 3.87 -2.65
N LYS A 4 -13.71 3.61 -1.48
CA LYS A 4 -13.18 4.20 -0.30
C LYS A 4 -11.83 3.69 0.08
N ASN A 5 -11.38 2.61 -0.51
CA ASN A 5 -10.10 2.02 -0.14
C ASN A 5 -9.05 2.17 -1.23
N VAL A 6 -9.21 3.15 -2.11
CA VAL A 6 -8.21 3.33 -3.16
C VAL A 6 -6.89 3.76 -2.54
N LEU A 7 -5.84 3.57 -3.27
CA LEU A 7 -4.51 3.95 -2.81
C LEU A 7 -4.43 5.45 -2.62
N PRO A 8 -3.65 5.90 -1.64
CA PRO A 8 -3.51 7.33 -1.39
C PRO A 8 -2.85 8.03 -2.56
N LEU A 9 -3.31 9.23 -2.85
CA LEU A 9 -2.70 10.01 -3.91
C LEU A 9 -1.35 10.56 -3.49
N LYS A 10 -1.02 10.48 -2.21
CA LYS A 10 0.24 10.98 -1.74
C LYS A 10 1.41 10.13 -2.17
N LEU A 11 1.15 8.89 -2.56
CA LEU A 11 2.23 8.01 -2.97
C LEU A 11 2.88 8.55 -4.23
N SER A 12 4.18 8.31 -4.35
CA SER A 12 4.90 8.75 -5.52
C SER A 12 4.46 7.92 -6.73
N LYS A 13 4.72 8.44 -7.91
CA LYS A 13 4.35 7.74 -9.11
C LYS A 13 5.02 6.37 -9.23
N PRO A 14 6.30 6.24 -8.90
CA PRO A 14 6.92 4.92 -8.95
C PRO A 14 6.24 3.92 -8.02
N ALA A 15 5.77 4.37 -6.85
CA ALA A 15 5.09 3.48 -5.94
C ALA A 15 3.75 3.04 -6.51
N HIS A 16 3.00 3.98 -7.07
CA HIS A 16 1.73 3.64 -7.70
C HIS A 16 1.93 2.65 -8.82
N ARG A 17 2.95 2.87 -9.61
CA ARG A 17 3.23 1.98 -10.74
C ARG A 17 3.61 0.58 -10.24
N ALA A 18 4.41 0.52 -9.17
CA ALA A 18 4.80 -0.77 -8.62
C ALA A 18 3.57 -1.54 -8.15
N PHE A 19 2.64 -0.86 -7.49
CA PHE A 19 1.45 -1.52 -7.01
C PHE A 19 0.56 -1.97 -8.18
N ALA A 20 0.44 -1.16 -9.19
CA ALA A 20 -0.35 -1.52 -10.36
C ALA A 20 0.23 -2.77 -11.03
N ASN A 21 1.56 -2.83 -11.12
CA ASN A 21 2.20 -3.99 -11.72
C ASN A 21 2.00 -5.25 -10.88
N ALA A 22 1.83 -5.08 -9.59
CA ALA A 22 1.59 -6.20 -8.71
C ALA A 22 0.10 -6.55 -8.59
N GLY A 23 -0.74 -5.82 -9.31
CA GLY A 23 -2.17 -6.07 -9.27
C GLY A 23 -2.84 -5.48 -8.05
N ILE A 24 -2.20 -4.51 -7.40
CA ILE A 24 -2.73 -3.91 -6.19
C ILE A 24 -3.31 -2.55 -6.53
N THR A 25 -4.60 -2.38 -6.36
CA THR A 25 -5.25 -1.12 -6.67
C THR A 25 -5.95 -0.50 -5.47
N THR A 26 -6.05 -1.20 -4.36
CA THR A 26 -6.72 -0.66 -3.18
C THR A 26 -5.92 -0.94 -1.94
N LEU A 27 -6.20 -0.19 -0.88
CA LEU A 27 -5.56 -0.42 0.41
C LEU A 27 -5.93 -1.78 0.97
N LYS A 28 -7.14 -2.22 0.70
CA LYS A 28 -7.56 -3.51 1.18
C LYS A 28 -6.71 -4.62 0.61
N GLN A 29 -6.31 -4.48 -0.63
CA GLN A 29 -5.43 -5.46 -1.24
C GLN A 29 -4.05 -5.40 -0.62
N LEU A 30 -3.56 -4.20 -0.31
CA LEU A 30 -2.28 -4.06 0.36
C LEU A 30 -2.31 -4.73 1.73
N ALA A 31 -3.44 -4.70 2.39
CA ALA A 31 -3.56 -5.27 3.72
C ALA A 31 -3.42 -6.79 3.71
N LYS A 32 -3.44 -7.41 2.55
CA LYS A 32 -3.24 -8.84 2.45
C LYS A 32 -1.77 -9.22 2.37
N PHE A 33 -0.89 -8.23 2.31
CA PHE A 33 0.54 -8.48 2.22
C PHE A 33 1.22 -8.06 3.49
N THR A 34 2.43 -8.53 3.71
CA THR A 34 3.21 -8.06 4.85
C THR A 34 3.94 -6.81 4.45
N GLU A 35 4.36 -6.04 5.45
CA GLU A 35 5.12 -4.83 5.18
C GLU A 35 6.39 -5.16 4.40
N LYS A 36 7.03 -6.26 4.74
CA LYS A 36 8.26 -6.66 4.07
C LYS A 36 8.00 -6.93 2.60
N GLU A 37 6.90 -7.61 2.30
CA GLU A 37 6.60 -7.93 0.91
C GLU A 37 6.39 -6.67 0.09
N ILE A 38 5.71 -5.70 0.66
CA ILE A 38 5.45 -4.46 -0.04
C ILE A 38 6.72 -3.64 -0.19
N SER A 39 7.57 -3.64 0.84
CA SER A 39 8.80 -2.85 0.78
C SER A 39 9.78 -3.41 -0.23
N GLU A 40 9.62 -4.67 -0.62
CA GLU A 40 10.51 -5.27 -1.60
C GLU A 40 10.08 -4.98 -3.02
N LEU A 41 8.93 -4.39 -3.22
CA LEU A 41 8.51 -4.06 -4.56
C LEU A 41 9.39 -2.95 -5.12
N HIS A 42 9.75 -3.09 -6.38
CA HIS A 42 10.59 -2.10 -7.02
C HIS A 42 9.81 -0.80 -7.14
N GLY A 43 10.39 0.27 -6.69
CA GLY A 43 9.73 1.57 -6.74
C GLY A 43 9.05 1.97 -5.43
N VAL A 44 9.03 1.07 -4.44
CA VAL A 44 8.44 1.37 -3.16
C VAL A 44 9.57 1.57 -2.15
N GLY A 45 9.66 2.77 -1.61
CA GLY A 45 10.69 3.08 -0.64
C GLY A 45 10.12 3.22 0.77
N PRO A 46 10.97 3.52 1.73
CA PRO A 46 10.50 3.65 3.12
C PRO A 46 9.48 4.75 3.28
N LYS A 47 9.59 5.80 2.49
CA LYS A 47 8.63 6.88 2.59
C LYS A 47 7.25 6.42 2.14
N SER A 48 7.20 5.59 1.10
CA SER A 48 5.92 5.06 0.65
C SER A 48 5.29 4.18 1.71
N ILE A 49 6.11 3.41 2.41
CA ILE A 49 5.60 2.56 3.48
C ILE A 49 4.97 3.41 4.59
N VAL A 50 5.61 4.53 4.94
CA VAL A 50 5.07 5.41 5.95
C VAL A 50 3.72 5.97 5.52
N GLU A 51 3.62 6.37 4.25
CA GLU A 51 2.37 6.90 3.74
C GLU A 51 1.27 5.85 3.77
N ILE A 52 1.62 4.62 3.41
CA ILE A 52 0.65 3.54 3.43
C ILE A 52 0.19 3.26 4.85
N LYS A 53 1.11 3.25 5.80
CA LYS A 53 0.74 2.99 7.18
C LYS A 53 -0.20 4.05 7.71
N GLN A 54 0.01 5.29 7.33
CA GLN A 54 -0.87 6.35 7.75
C GLN A 54 -2.26 6.16 7.17
N ALA A 55 -2.33 5.78 5.90
CA ALA A 55 -3.61 5.53 5.27
C ALA A 55 -4.31 4.34 5.92
N PHE A 56 -3.56 3.29 6.25
CA PHE A 56 -4.13 2.15 6.95
C PHE A 56 -4.73 2.57 8.29
N LYS A 57 -4.01 3.41 9.01
CA LYS A 57 -4.47 3.84 10.30
C LYS A 57 -5.81 4.57 10.17
N GLU A 58 -5.94 5.38 9.16
CA GLU A 58 -7.17 6.14 8.94
C GLU A 58 -8.33 5.24 8.57
N LYS A 59 -8.04 4.11 7.93
CA LYS A 59 -9.08 3.19 7.49
C LYS A 59 -9.24 2.00 8.43
N GLY A 60 -8.47 1.94 9.48
CA GLY A 60 -8.54 0.81 10.40
C GLY A 60 -7.95 -0.47 9.85
N LEU A 61 -6.99 -0.34 8.94
CA LEU A 61 -6.35 -1.49 8.34
C LEU A 61 -4.91 -1.60 8.80
N SER A 62 -4.28 -2.69 8.47
CA SER A 62 -2.86 -2.87 8.76
C SER A 62 -2.33 -3.98 7.88
N PHE A 63 -1.00 -4.02 7.76
CA PHE A 63 -0.37 -5.10 7.02
C PHE A 63 -0.58 -6.42 7.76
N VAL A 64 -0.57 -7.49 6.98
CA VAL A 64 -0.63 -8.81 7.57
C VAL A 64 0.64 -9.04 8.38
N THR A 65 0.49 -9.64 9.56
CA THR A 65 1.63 -9.95 10.37
C THR A 65 1.88 -11.44 10.25
N LYS A 66 2.98 -11.82 9.64
CA LYS A 66 3.28 -13.21 9.53
C LYS A 66 4.35 -13.57 10.47
N LYS A 67 4.26 -14.72 11.00
CA LYS A 67 5.28 -15.12 11.89
C LYS A 67 6.19 -16.03 11.26
#